data_8a18b0bedaa985dc6ffef7dbb47b649a
#
_entry.id   8a18b0bedaa985dc6ffef7dbb47b649a
#
_cell.length_a   1.000
_cell.length_b   1.000
_cell.length_c   1.000
_cell.angle_alpha   90.00
_cell.angle_beta   90.00
_cell.angle_gamma   90.00
#
_symmetry.space_group_name_H-M   'P 1'
#
loop_
_entity.id
_entity.type
_entity.pdbx_description
1 polymer ?
#
loop_
_entity_poly.entity_id
_entity_poly.type
_entity_poly.pdbx_seq_one_letter_code
_entity_poly.pdbx_strand_id
1 'polypeptide(L)' 'MDVTDYKIIEILQKEGRISMKDLGKIVGLTSPAVSERVKRLEESGVIEGYKAMVNPNALGRVI' A
#
# COMPACT_ATOMS: atom_id res chain seq x y z
N MET A 1 1.04 1.77 -16.64
CA MET A 1 1.41 0.98 -15.45
C MET A 1 1.99 -0.34 -15.92
N ASP A 2 3.07 -0.77 -15.31
CA ASP A 2 3.72 -2.04 -15.63
C ASP A 2 3.36 -3.12 -14.59
N VAL A 3 3.91 -4.32 -14.78
CA VAL A 3 3.66 -5.46 -13.90
C VAL A 3 4.05 -5.15 -12.45
N THR A 4 5.14 -4.42 -12.27
CA THR A 4 5.61 -4.06 -10.94
C THR A 4 4.60 -3.16 -10.23
N ASP A 5 4.02 -2.21 -10.94
CA ASP A 5 2.98 -1.33 -10.36
C ASP A 5 1.77 -2.12 -9.92
N TYR A 6 1.32 -3.09 -10.73
CA TYR A 6 0.19 -3.95 -10.36
C TYR A 6 0.50 -4.79 -9.12
N LYS A 7 1.72 -5.31 -9.02
CA LYS A 7 2.15 -6.04 -7.84
C LYS A 7 2.15 -5.19 -6.58
N ILE A 8 2.66 -3.97 -6.70
CA ILE A 8 2.66 -3.00 -5.59
C ILE A 8 1.24 -2.75 -5.10
N ILE A 9 0.31 -2.49 -6.02
CA ILE A 9 -1.08 -2.25 -5.69
C ILE A 9 -1.69 -3.45 -4.97
N GLU A 10 -1.46 -4.65 -5.49
CA GLU A 10 -1.98 -5.88 -4.88
C GLU A 10 -1.50 -6.04 -3.44
N ILE A 11 -0.21 -5.82 -3.21
CA ILE A 11 0.36 -5.94 -1.87
C ILE A 11 -0.21 -4.87 -0.93
N LEU A 12 -0.30 -3.63 -1.39
CA LEU A 12 -0.83 -2.54 -0.57
C LEU A 12 -2.31 -2.73 -0.24
N GLN A 13 -3.08 -3.37 -1.11
CA GLN A 13 -4.48 -3.68 -0.82
C GLN A 13 -4.61 -4.68 0.34
N LYS A 14 -3.64 -5.58 0.48
CA LYS A 14 -3.64 -6.58 1.55
C LYS A 14 -2.98 -6.05 2.81
N GLU A 15 -1.99 -5.22 2.67
CA GLU A 15 -1.15 -4.77 3.78
C GLU A 15 -0.76 -3.31 3.59
N GLY A 16 -1.73 -2.43 3.86
CA GLY A 16 -1.56 -0.99 3.63
C GLY A 16 -0.49 -0.31 4.47
N ARG A 17 -0.01 -0.97 5.53
CA ARG A 17 1.03 -0.42 6.40
C ARG A 17 2.40 -1.04 6.19
N ILE A 18 2.55 -1.81 5.12
CA ILE A 18 3.86 -2.40 4.80
C ILE A 18 4.89 -1.29 4.60
N SER A 19 6.11 -1.51 5.10
CA SER A 19 7.20 -0.54 4.90
C SER A 19 7.67 -0.55 3.45
N MET A 20 8.25 0.55 3.00
CA MET A 20 8.84 0.60 1.65
C MET A 20 9.99 -0.39 1.51
N LYS A 21 10.73 -0.61 2.59
CA LYS A 21 11.80 -1.60 2.61
C LYS A 21 11.28 -3.00 2.33
N ASP A 22 10.22 -3.41 3.02
CA ASP A 22 9.65 -4.74 2.85
C ASP A 22 8.96 -4.87 1.49
N LEU A 23 8.25 -3.85 1.08
CA LEU A 23 7.62 -3.82 -0.24
C LEU A 23 8.66 -3.96 -1.35
N GLY A 24 9.78 -3.22 -1.23
CA GLY A 24 10.89 -3.32 -2.18
C GLY A 24 11.45 -4.72 -2.27
N LYS A 25 11.63 -5.39 -1.13
CA LYS A 25 12.11 -6.78 -1.11
C LYS A 25 11.20 -7.72 -1.88
N ILE A 26 9.90 -7.55 -1.75
CA ILE A 26 8.92 -8.41 -2.43
C ILE A 26 8.94 -8.19 -3.94
N VAL A 27 9.02 -6.96 -4.38
CA VAL A 27 8.94 -6.63 -5.81
C VAL A 27 10.32 -6.50 -6.48
N GLY A 28 11.40 -6.69 -5.72
CA GLY A 28 12.76 -6.66 -6.28
C GLY A 28 13.29 -5.26 -6.55
N LEU A 29 12.90 -4.28 -5.76
CA LEU A 29 13.36 -2.90 -5.89
C LEU A 29 13.97 -2.39 -4.59
N THR A 30 14.80 -1.35 -4.70
CA THR A 30 15.28 -0.63 -3.51
C THR A 30 14.14 0.16 -2.88
N SER A 31 14.29 0.52 -1.61
CA SER A 31 13.28 1.35 -0.93
C SER A 31 13.00 2.66 -1.66
N PRO A 32 14.02 3.44 -2.10
CA PRO A 32 13.74 4.66 -2.85
C PRO A 32 13.02 4.40 -4.17
N ALA A 33 13.36 3.32 -4.87
CA ALA A 33 12.74 3.01 -6.16
C ALA A 33 11.26 2.65 -6.00
N VAL A 34 10.93 1.81 -5.01
CA VAL A 34 9.54 1.43 -4.78
C VAL A 34 8.74 2.61 -4.24
N SER A 35 9.35 3.42 -3.39
CA SER A 35 8.72 4.62 -2.84
C SER A 35 8.33 5.60 -3.95
N GLU A 36 9.21 5.78 -4.93
CA GLU A 36 8.92 6.62 -6.08
C GLU A 36 7.73 6.10 -6.89
N ARG A 37 7.65 4.80 -7.08
CA ARG A 37 6.50 4.21 -7.79
C ARG A 37 5.19 4.40 -7.03
N VAL A 38 5.21 4.19 -5.72
CA VAL A 38 4.03 4.39 -4.88
C VAL A 38 3.59 5.85 -4.96
N LYS A 39 4.54 6.78 -4.87
CA LYS A 39 4.26 8.21 -4.97
C LYS A 39 3.56 8.55 -6.29
N ARG A 40 4.04 8.02 -7.40
CA ARG A 40 3.42 8.24 -8.71
C ARG A 40 2.01 7.67 -8.78
N LEU A 41 1.80 6.50 -8.20
CA LEU A 41 0.47 5.88 -8.16
C LEU A 41 -0.49 6.72 -7.32
N GLU A 42 -0.01 7.32 -6.24
CA GLU A 42 -0.81 8.24 -5.43
C GLU A 42 -1.12 9.53 -6.17
N GLU A 43 -0.11 10.13 -6.79
CA GLU A 43 -0.27 11.39 -7.51
C GLU A 43 -1.19 11.27 -8.73
N SER A 44 -1.16 10.12 -9.39
CA SER A 44 -2.02 9.87 -10.54
C SER A 44 -3.46 9.49 -10.17
N GLY A 45 -3.74 9.29 -8.89
CA GLY A 45 -5.06 8.92 -8.43
C GLY A 45 -5.38 7.44 -8.49
N VAL A 46 -4.42 6.60 -8.91
CA VAL A 46 -4.61 5.15 -8.90
C VAL A 46 -4.75 4.65 -7.47
N ILE A 47 -3.88 5.14 -6.59
CA ILE A 47 -4.04 4.92 -5.15
C ILE A 47 -4.72 6.17 -4.60
N GLU A 48 -5.96 6.01 -4.15
CA GLU A 48 -6.76 7.13 -3.65
C GLU A 48 -6.47 7.44 -2.19
N GLY A 49 -5.98 6.47 -1.44
CA GLY A 49 -5.68 6.65 -0.04
C GLY A 49 -5.55 5.31 0.68
N TYR A 50 -5.43 5.39 1.99
CA TYR A 50 -5.27 4.22 2.86
C TYR A 50 -6.29 4.30 3.98
N LYS A 51 -6.85 3.16 4.36
CA LYS A 51 -7.88 3.10 5.40
C LYS A 51 -7.52 2.07 6.45
N ALA A 52 -7.88 2.35 7.68
CA ALA A 52 -7.85 1.33 8.72
C ALA A 52 -9.07 0.44 8.59
N MET A 53 -8.86 -0.86 8.67
CA MET A 53 -9.95 -1.83 8.81
C MET A 53 -10.20 -1.99 10.31
N VAL A 54 -11.40 -1.65 10.74
CA VAL A 54 -11.73 -1.66 12.17
C VAL A 54 -12.83 -2.67 12.45
N ASN A 55 -12.60 -3.48 13.47
CA ASN A 55 -13.60 -4.41 13.95
C ASN A 55 -14.53 -3.67 14.92
N PRO A 56 -15.79 -3.44 14.56
CA PRO A 56 -16.72 -2.70 15.43
C PRO A 56 -16.96 -3.39 16.76
N ASN A 57 -16.92 -4.72 16.79
CA ASN A 57 -17.10 -5.47 18.04
C ASN A 57 -15.91 -5.27 18.99
N ALA A 58 -14.71 -5.14 18.44
CA ALA A 58 -13.50 -4.91 19.23
C ALA A 58 -13.45 -3.48 19.79
N LEU A 59 -14.20 -2.55 19.24
CA LEU A 59 -14.37 -1.22 19.82
C LEU A 59 -15.22 -1.27 21.10
N GLY A 60 -15.92 -2.38 21.31
CA GLY A 60 -16.76 -2.61 22.47
C GLY A 60 -18.08 -1.89 22.37
N ARG A 61 -18.04 -0.63 22.05
CA ARG A 61 -19.23 0.19 22.02
C ARG A 61 -19.29 1.01 20.75
N VAL A 62 -20.36 0.86 20.04
CA VAL A 62 -20.64 1.68 18.88
C VAL A 62 -21.58 2.80 19.28
N ILE A 63 -21.25 3.97 18.86
CA ILE A 63 -22.03 5.16 19.18
C ILE A 63 -23.06 5.42 18.11
#